data_71c5e6fd4a54b333dd844b86d9eef73d
#
_entry.id   71c5e6fd4a54b333dd844b86d9eef73d
#
_cell.length_a   1.000
_cell.length_b   1.000
_cell.length_c   1.000
_cell.angle_alpha   90.00
_cell.angle_beta   90.00
_cell.angle_gamma   90.00
#
_symmetry.space_group_name_H-M   'P 1'
#
loop_
_entity.id
_entity.type
_entity.pdbx_description
1 polymer ?
#
loop_
_entity_poly.entity_id
_entity_poly.type
_entity_poly.pdbx_seq_one_letter_code
_entity_poly.pdbx_strand_id
1 'polypeptide(L)'
;MKTTLKSTLKALLTLTFILTLLLNGTAFAQSAFDQTAAENLALEAAGATRERALFFPTEIETEHGQTAYDVEFRCDGFEYEYWISTTDGAIIKRAWALTSQKTLEMAAYQDAAAIVIGEQQALDKALADAGLTEADITLLEISLDTDDMLRLYEIEFYTATAEYDYDVDAVSGTVCGASIEYFAENETVRPGQQPASPETVASAQGISREKARSIALSDASLSAADVTFTKTKLDREDGMLVYEIEFVTAGAEYEYEIDAVTGAIRERSIETRATAQPAASSYIGVDQAKSIALKHAGLSAAEVSFTKAKLEKDDGLRKYEIEFIKGSTEYEYEIDAATGS
;
A
#
# COMPACT_ATOMS: atom_id res chain seq x y z
N MET A 1 -14.37 -1.27 -22.44
CA MET A 1 -14.37 -0.34 -21.31
C MET A 1 -13.06 -0.57 -20.57
N LYS A 2 -12.14 0.37 -20.61
CA LYS A 2 -10.88 0.27 -19.88
C LYS A 2 -11.20 0.52 -18.39
N THR A 3 -11.27 -0.54 -17.61
CA THR A 3 -11.22 -0.41 -16.15
C THR A 3 -9.78 -0.09 -15.81
N THR A 4 -9.54 1.16 -15.53
CA THR A 4 -8.25 1.64 -15.06
C THR A 4 -7.95 0.98 -13.72
N LEU A 5 -6.90 0.18 -13.68
CA LEU A 5 -6.23 -0.34 -12.48
C LEU A 5 -5.62 0.83 -11.67
N LYS A 6 -6.42 1.87 -11.41
CA LYS A 6 -5.95 3.14 -10.83
C LYS A 6 -6.10 3.23 -9.32
N SER A 7 -6.43 2.16 -8.62
CA SER A 7 -6.69 2.28 -7.18
C SER A 7 -5.93 1.34 -6.25
N THR A 8 -5.03 0.46 -6.72
CA THR A 8 -4.37 -0.49 -5.81
C THR A 8 -2.98 -0.95 -6.22
N LEU A 9 -2.28 -0.25 -7.11
CA LEU A 9 -0.91 -0.62 -7.41
C LEU A 9 0.05 0.40 -6.81
N LYS A 10 0.62 0.09 -5.66
CA LYS A 10 1.68 0.83 -4.99
C LYS A 10 2.80 -0.15 -4.67
N ALA A 11 3.98 -0.03 -5.28
CA ALA A 11 4.89 -1.14 -5.31
C ALA A 11 6.38 -0.90 -5.28
N LEU A 12 7.24 -1.70 -4.94
CA LEU A 12 8.64 -1.50 -4.61
C LEU A 12 9.65 -2.43 -5.29
N LEU A 13 10.84 -1.97 -5.51
CA LEU A 13 12.10 -2.66 -5.26
C LEU A 13 13.32 -1.72 -5.27
N THR A 14 14.18 -1.81 -4.25
CA THR A 14 15.46 -1.08 -4.21
C THR A 14 16.57 -1.89 -4.89
N LEU A 15 17.25 -1.27 -5.85
CA LEU A 15 18.64 -1.57 -6.13
C LEU A 15 19.39 -0.27 -6.43
N THR A 16 20.26 0.12 -5.51
CA THR A 16 21.16 1.25 -5.68
C THR A 16 22.22 0.89 -6.71
N PHE A 17 22.10 1.40 -7.93
CA PHE A 17 23.18 1.37 -8.90
C PHE A 17 23.57 2.79 -9.28
N ILE A 18 24.65 3.28 -8.67
CA ILE A 18 25.32 4.51 -9.12
C ILE A 18 26.11 4.12 -10.35
N LEU A 19 25.59 4.41 -11.54
CA LEU A 19 26.33 4.33 -12.78
C LEU A 19 27.09 5.67 -12.98
N THR A 20 28.33 5.74 -12.52
CA THR A 20 29.26 6.79 -12.93
C THR A 20 29.70 6.57 -14.37
N LEU A 21 29.05 7.22 -15.31
CA LEU A 21 29.52 7.29 -16.70
C LEU A 21 30.67 8.29 -16.82
N LEU A 22 31.91 7.80 -16.95
CA LEU A 22 33.05 8.60 -17.34
C LEU A 22 32.90 9.04 -18.81
N LEU A 23 32.68 10.34 -19.02
CA LEU A 23 32.66 10.99 -20.33
C LEU A 23 34.07 10.95 -20.96
N ASN A 24 34.26 10.04 -21.92
CA ASN A 24 35.28 10.21 -22.96
C ASN A 24 34.56 10.61 -24.27
N GLY A 25 34.82 11.86 -24.67
CA GLY A 25 34.15 12.48 -25.80
C GLY A 25 34.52 11.82 -27.14
N THR A 26 33.61 11.08 -27.70
CA THR A 26 33.40 10.89 -29.11
C THR A 26 31.90 11.06 -29.36
N ALA A 27 31.52 11.97 -30.26
CA ALA A 27 30.14 12.19 -30.64
C ALA A 27 29.63 10.92 -31.36
N PHE A 28 29.19 9.93 -30.58
CA PHE A 28 28.28 8.93 -31.08
C PHE A 28 26.91 9.58 -31.20
N ALA A 29 26.23 9.37 -32.33
CA ALA A 29 24.82 9.65 -32.43
C ALA A 29 24.16 8.95 -31.23
N GLN A 30 23.60 9.74 -30.28
CA GLN A 30 22.87 9.23 -29.15
C GLN A 30 21.72 8.40 -29.73
N SER A 31 21.79 7.08 -29.61
CA SER A 31 20.65 6.26 -29.95
C SER A 31 19.51 6.76 -29.07
N ALA A 32 18.44 7.22 -29.71
CA ALA A 32 17.28 7.66 -28.96
C ALA A 32 16.89 6.52 -28.01
N PHE A 33 16.67 6.89 -26.74
CA PHE A 33 16.15 5.94 -25.76
C PHE A 33 14.79 5.46 -26.28
N ASP A 34 14.67 4.18 -26.57
CA ASP A 34 13.50 3.61 -27.23
C ASP A 34 12.73 2.67 -26.30
N GLN A 35 11.55 2.25 -26.76
CA GLN A 35 10.69 1.34 -26.02
C GLN A 35 11.42 0.06 -25.57
N THR A 36 12.25 -0.51 -26.42
CA THR A 36 13.00 -1.74 -26.09
C THR A 36 14.01 -1.49 -24.96
N ALA A 37 14.65 -0.31 -24.95
CA ALA A 37 15.54 0.09 -23.88
C ALA A 37 14.77 0.30 -22.57
N ALA A 38 13.56 0.89 -22.62
CA ALA A 38 12.68 1.05 -21.47
C ALA A 38 12.26 -0.30 -20.88
N GLU A 39 11.77 -1.21 -21.72
CA GLU A 39 11.39 -2.57 -21.29
C GLU A 39 12.56 -3.34 -20.66
N ASN A 40 13.77 -3.22 -21.21
CA ASN A 40 14.95 -3.87 -20.65
C ASN A 40 15.35 -3.26 -19.31
N LEU A 41 15.26 -1.94 -19.17
CA LEU A 41 15.54 -1.26 -17.92
C LEU A 41 14.53 -1.66 -16.83
N ALA A 42 13.24 -1.74 -17.18
CA ALA A 42 12.19 -2.19 -16.27
C ALA A 42 12.45 -3.63 -15.78
N LEU A 43 12.83 -4.55 -16.68
CA LEU A 43 13.22 -5.92 -16.32
C LEU A 43 14.43 -5.96 -15.40
N GLU A 44 15.48 -5.17 -15.70
CA GLU A 44 16.67 -5.08 -14.84
C GLU A 44 16.32 -4.56 -13.46
N ALA A 45 15.53 -3.49 -13.39
CA ALA A 45 15.10 -2.89 -12.12
C ALA A 45 14.21 -3.82 -11.28
N ALA A 46 13.42 -4.68 -11.92
CA ALA A 46 12.59 -5.70 -11.25
C ALA A 46 13.36 -7.00 -10.92
N GLY A 47 14.61 -7.15 -11.37
CA GLY A 47 15.32 -8.43 -11.28
C GLY A 47 14.68 -9.57 -12.09
N ALA A 48 13.90 -9.21 -13.11
CA ALA A 48 13.16 -10.13 -13.96
C ALA A 48 13.92 -10.44 -15.26
N THR A 49 13.54 -11.52 -15.95
CA THR A 49 14.06 -11.83 -17.27
C THR A 49 12.93 -11.85 -18.30
N ARG A 50 13.26 -11.52 -19.55
CA ARG A 50 12.27 -11.45 -20.64
C ARG A 50 11.53 -12.76 -20.88
N GLU A 51 12.18 -13.89 -20.62
CA GLU A 51 11.59 -15.21 -20.78
C GLU A 51 10.51 -15.52 -19.74
N ARG A 52 10.59 -14.87 -18.55
CA ARG A 52 9.65 -15.07 -17.45
C ARG A 52 8.59 -13.97 -17.39
N ALA A 53 8.83 -12.85 -18.04
CA ALA A 53 7.94 -11.70 -18.01
C ALA A 53 6.86 -11.81 -19.10
N LEU A 54 5.62 -11.55 -18.71
CA LEU A 54 4.49 -11.37 -19.62
C LEU A 54 4.17 -9.88 -19.71
N PHE A 55 4.60 -9.25 -20.80
CA PHE A 55 4.38 -7.82 -21.03
C PHE A 55 2.96 -7.52 -21.49
N PHE A 56 2.44 -6.40 -21.02
CA PHE A 56 1.34 -5.67 -21.66
C PHE A 56 1.90 -4.73 -22.73
N PRO A 57 1.06 -4.19 -23.63
CA PRO A 57 1.52 -3.20 -24.60
C PRO A 57 2.10 -1.97 -23.89
N THR A 58 3.38 -1.68 -24.11
CA THR A 58 4.01 -0.45 -23.63
C THR A 58 3.40 0.75 -24.33
N GLU A 59 2.89 1.70 -23.57
CA GLU A 59 2.30 2.94 -24.07
C GLU A 59 3.25 4.13 -23.79
N ILE A 60 3.01 5.25 -24.46
CA ILE A 60 3.68 6.52 -24.15
C ILE A 60 2.64 7.44 -23.54
N GLU A 61 2.88 7.84 -22.30
CA GLU A 61 2.01 8.74 -21.59
C GLU A 61 2.71 10.06 -21.25
N THR A 62 1.90 11.11 -21.03
CA THR A 62 2.41 12.43 -20.59
C THR A 62 1.61 12.89 -19.40
N GLU A 63 2.27 13.03 -18.26
CA GLU A 63 1.68 13.53 -17.03
C GLU A 63 2.60 14.61 -16.44
N HIS A 64 2.01 15.71 -15.95
CA HIS A 64 2.72 16.87 -15.38
C HIS A 64 3.84 17.45 -16.27
N GLY A 65 3.72 17.29 -17.60
CA GLY A 65 4.69 17.80 -18.58
C GLY A 65 5.89 16.87 -18.80
N GLN A 66 5.92 15.72 -18.18
CA GLN A 66 6.89 14.64 -18.42
C GLN A 66 6.28 13.58 -19.33
N THR A 67 7.04 13.15 -20.35
CA THR A 67 6.64 12.08 -21.26
C THR A 67 7.44 10.83 -20.94
N ALA A 68 6.76 9.72 -20.69
CA ALA A 68 7.35 8.46 -20.28
C ALA A 68 6.84 7.28 -21.10
N TYR A 69 7.65 6.24 -21.20
CA TYR A 69 7.17 4.90 -21.50
C TYR A 69 6.51 4.32 -20.25
N ASP A 70 5.25 3.96 -20.37
CA ASP A 70 4.54 3.16 -19.37
C ASP A 70 4.75 1.68 -19.71
N VAL A 71 5.55 1.01 -18.87
CA VAL A 71 5.97 -0.38 -19.08
C VAL A 71 5.36 -1.24 -18.02
N GLU A 72 4.38 -2.04 -18.40
CA GLU A 72 3.70 -2.99 -17.53
C GLU A 72 4.03 -4.44 -17.88
N PHE A 73 4.27 -5.29 -16.89
CA PHE A 73 4.43 -6.73 -17.07
C PHE A 73 4.14 -7.52 -15.80
N ARG A 74 3.86 -8.82 -16.00
CA ARG A 74 3.74 -9.80 -14.91
C ARG A 74 4.95 -10.72 -14.88
N CYS A 75 5.46 -10.98 -13.68
CA CYS A 75 6.53 -11.94 -13.46
C CYS A 75 6.43 -12.52 -12.04
N ASP A 76 6.55 -13.86 -11.91
CA ASP A 76 6.63 -14.60 -10.64
C ASP A 76 5.52 -14.29 -9.60
N GLY A 77 4.33 -14.00 -10.07
CA GLY A 77 3.18 -13.71 -9.22
C GLY A 77 3.03 -12.25 -8.83
N PHE A 78 3.80 -11.37 -9.45
CA PHE A 78 3.69 -9.93 -9.29
C PHE A 78 3.34 -9.25 -10.61
N GLU A 79 2.65 -8.13 -10.53
CA GLU A 79 2.46 -7.14 -11.60
C GLU A 79 3.41 -5.99 -11.33
N TYR A 80 4.10 -5.52 -12.37
CA TYR A 80 5.06 -4.42 -12.34
C TYR A 80 4.62 -3.32 -13.28
N GLU A 81 4.78 -2.07 -12.86
CA GLU A 81 4.56 -0.86 -13.63
C GLU A 81 5.80 0.03 -13.49
N TYR A 82 6.32 0.52 -14.60
CA TYR A 82 7.46 1.45 -14.63
C TYR A 82 7.16 2.62 -15.56
N TRP A 83 7.28 3.83 -15.04
CA TRP A 83 7.28 5.05 -15.86
C TRP A 83 8.72 5.48 -16.09
N ILE A 84 9.16 5.44 -17.35
CA ILE A 84 10.55 5.66 -17.73
C ILE A 84 10.61 6.80 -18.73
N SER A 85 11.31 7.89 -18.37
CA SER A 85 11.46 9.09 -19.19
C SER A 85 11.89 8.74 -20.61
N THR A 86 11.15 9.24 -21.60
CA THR A 86 11.50 9.07 -23.03
C THR A 86 12.74 9.91 -23.41
N THR A 87 13.16 10.86 -22.57
CA THR A 87 14.23 11.79 -22.86
C THR A 87 15.60 11.25 -22.48
N ASP A 88 15.70 10.66 -21.28
CA ASP A 88 16.98 10.26 -20.69
C ASP A 88 16.97 8.85 -20.07
N GLY A 89 15.82 8.18 -20.05
CA GLY A 89 15.66 6.85 -19.47
C GLY A 89 15.62 6.84 -17.94
N ALA A 90 15.42 7.99 -17.30
CA ALA A 90 15.24 8.01 -15.86
C ALA A 90 13.94 7.30 -15.46
N ILE A 91 13.98 6.49 -14.41
CA ILE A 91 12.76 5.93 -13.82
C ILE A 91 12.10 7.05 -13.01
N ILE A 92 10.91 7.47 -13.45
CA ILE A 92 10.10 8.51 -12.82
C ILE A 92 9.25 7.88 -11.71
N LYS A 93 8.67 6.72 -12.00
CA LYS A 93 7.85 5.94 -11.09
C LYS A 93 8.13 4.46 -11.31
N ARG A 94 8.08 3.70 -10.25
CA ARG A 94 8.05 2.24 -10.32
C ARG A 94 7.06 1.71 -9.31
N ALA A 95 6.33 0.68 -9.72
CA ALA A 95 5.34 0.03 -8.91
C ALA A 95 5.34 -1.48 -9.10
N TRP A 96 4.99 -2.25 -8.08
CA TRP A 96 4.68 -3.68 -8.19
C TRP A 96 3.69 -4.10 -7.12
N ALA A 97 2.86 -5.07 -7.40
CA ALA A 97 1.93 -5.67 -6.45
C ALA A 97 1.75 -7.15 -6.71
N LEU A 98 1.19 -7.87 -5.74
CA LEU A 98 0.78 -9.25 -5.95
C LEU A 98 -0.27 -9.33 -7.07
N THR A 99 -0.14 -10.33 -7.97
CA THR A 99 -1.25 -10.67 -8.85
C THR A 99 -2.44 -11.18 -8.01
N SER A 100 -3.66 -11.04 -8.53
CA SER A 100 -4.86 -11.56 -7.87
C SER A 100 -4.72 -13.04 -7.48
N GLN A 101 -4.08 -13.86 -8.33
CA GLN A 101 -3.82 -15.27 -8.03
C GLN A 101 -2.89 -15.42 -6.81
N LYS A 102 -1.83 -14.63 -6.72
CA LYS A 102 -0.87 -14.69 -5.61
C LYS A 102 -1.47 -14.18 -4.30
N THR A 103 -2.29 -13.13 -4.39
CA THR A 103 -3.09 -12.63 -3.26
C THR A 103 -3.99 -13.72 -2.69
N LEU A 104 -4.71 -14.45 -3.55
CA LEU A 104 -5.55 -15.58 -3.13
C LEU A 104 -4.75 -16.70 -2.45
N GLU A 105 -3.58 -17.03 -2.98
CA GLU A 105 -2.69 -18.03 -2.37
C GLU A 105 -2.26 -17.58 -0.98
N MET A 106 -1.88 -16.33 -0.79
CA MET A 106 -1.47 -15.80 0.52
C MET A 106 -2.65 -15.71 1.49
N ALA A 107 -3.81 -15.25 1.05
CA ALA A 107 -5.02 -15.16 1.87
C ALA A 107 -5.43 -16.53 2.45
N ALA A 108 -5.21 -17.62 1.72
CA ALA A 108 -5.50 -18.97 2.19
C ALA A 108 -4.65 -19.38 3.42
N TYR A 109 -3.54 -18.70 3.70
CA TYR A 109 -2.69 -18.94 4.87
C TYR A 109 -2.93 -17.95 6.01
N GLN A 110 -3.72 -16.89 5.80
CA GLN A 110 -4.06 -15.93 6.84
C GLN A 110 -5.25 -16.46 7.66
N ASP A 111 -4.98 -16.96 8.87
CA ASP A 111 -6.01 -17.20 9.87
C ASP A 111 -6.47 -15.86 10.46
N ALA A 112 -7.78 -15.64 10.55
CA ALA A 112 -8.37 -14.47 11.21
C ALA A 112 -7.94 -14.31 12.68
N ALA A 113 -7.50 -15.38 13.32
CA ALA A 113 -6.97 -15.40 14.68
C ALA A 113 -5.44 -15.20 14.72
N ALA A 114 -4.75 -15.12 13.57
CA ALA A 114 -3.30 -14.93 13.55
C ALA A 114 -2.90 -13.58 14.16
N ILE A 115 -1.86 -13.61 14.99
CA ILE A 115 -1.33 -12.40 15.63
C ILE A 115 -0.61 -11.57 14.55
N VAL A 116 -0.94 -10.29 14.47
CA VAL A 116 -0.23 -9.34 13.59
C VAL A 116 1.16 -9.01 14.14
N ILE A 117 2.09 -8.71 13.24
CA ILE A 117 3.50 -8.42 13.60
C ILE A 117 3.69 -7.08 14.33
N GLY A 118 2.71 -6.17 14.25
CA GLY A 118 2.81 -4.81 14.78
C GLY A 118 3.50 -3.84 13.82
N GLU A 119 3.10 -2.58 13.92
CA GLU A 119 3.47 -1.50 12.99
C GLU A 119 4.99 -1.27 12.89
N GLN A 120 5.73 -1.28 14.03
CA GLN A 120 7.17 -1.06 13.99
C GLN A 120 7.87 -2.16 13.17
N GLN A 121 7.45 -3.40 13.34
CA GLN A 121 8.03 -4.50 12.59
C GLN A 121 7.65 -4.43 11.10
N ALA A 122 6.43 -3.96 10.77
CA ALA A 122 6.03 -3.72 9.40
C ALA A 122 6.86 -2.57 8.76
N LEU A 123 7.05 -1.46 9.48
CA LEU A 123 7.93 -0.36 9.06
C LEU A 123 9.36 -0.85 8.81
N ASP A 124 9.92 -1.64 9.72
CA ASP A 124 11.27 -2.21 9.56
C ASP A 124 11.38 -3.04 8.28
N LYS A 125 10.31 -3.76 7.90
CA LYS A 125 10.25 -4.53 6.65
C LYS A 125 10.24 -3.63 5.41
N ALA A 126 9.40 -2.59 5.41
CA ALA A 126 9.34 -1.62 4.33
C ALA A 126 10.68 -0.90 4.15
N LEU A 127 11.27 -0.42 5.25
CA LEU A 127 12.58 0.26 5.23
C LEU A 127 13.71 -0.66 4.77
N ALA A 128 13.75 -1.90 5.24
CA ALA A 128 14.76 -2.87 4.82
C ALA A 128 14.69 -3.15 3.31
N ASP A 129 13.49 -3.23 2.77
CA ASP A 129 13.27 -3.41 1.34
C ASP A 129 13.60 -2.14 0.54
N ALA A 130 13.29 -0.94 1.07
CA ALA A 130 13.71 0.36 0.51
C ALA A 130 15.23 0.58 0.57
N GLY A 131 15.96 -0.15 1.40
CA GLY A 131 17.37 0.11 1.69
C GLY A 131 17.59 1.39 2.50
N LEU A 132 16.59 1.79 3.30
CA LEU A 132 16.54 3.00 4.10
C LEU A 132 16.54 2.67 5.59
N THR A 133 16.73 3.71 6.40
CA THR A 133 16.57 3.68 7.86
C THR A 133 15.56 4.73 8.28
N GLU A 134 15.04 4.66 9.50
CA GLU A 134 14.13 5.68 10.03
C GLU A 134 14.71 7.10 10.01
N ALA A 135 16.04 7.23 10.04
CA ALA A 135 16.70 8.54 9.96
C ALA A 135 16.66 9.16 8.56
N ASP A 136 16.39 8.36 7.52
CA ASP A 136 16.39 8.80 6.13
C ASP A 136 15.00 9.26 5.67
N ILE A 137 13.97 9.05 6.49
CA ILE A 137 12.57 9.23 6.10
C ILE A 137 11.82 10.21 6.99
N THR A 138 10.71 10.73 6.45
CA THR A 138 9.61 11.28 7.24
C THR A 138 8.42 10.33 7.07
N LEU A 139 8.05 9.65 8.16
CA LEU A 139 6.88 8.76 8.17
C LEU A 139 5.62 9.62 8.24
N LEU A 140 4.71 9.44 7.30
CA LEU A 140 3.41 10.11 7.26
C LEU A 140 2.32 9.25 7.85
N GLU A 141 2.20 8.02 7.37
CA GLU A 141 1.13 7.13 7.79
C GLU A 141 1.66 5.71 8.02
N ILE A 142 1.05 5.02 8.96
CA ILE A 142 1.07 3.58 9.08
C ILE A 142 -0.30 3.14 9.57
N SER A 143 -1.00 2.35 8.77
CA SER A 143 -2.35 1.88 9.05
C SER A 143 -2.47 0.38 8.82
N LEU A 144 -3.35 -0.28 9.56
CA LEU A 144 -3.68 -1.68 9.39
C LEU A 144 -5.01 -1.80 8.64
N ASP A 145 -4.93 -2.13 7.36
CA ASP A 145 -6.10 -2.50 6.57
C ASP A 145 -6.49 -3.96 6.86
N THR A 146 -7.76 -4.16 7.18
CA THR A 146 -8.35 -5.47 7.46
C THR A 146 -9.55 -5.77 6.58
N ASP A 147 -9.87 -4.89 5.65
CA ASP A 147 -11.09 -4.93 4.86
C ASP A 147 -10.95 -5.78 3.61
N ASP A 148 -9.73 -5.96 3.13
CA ASP A 148 -9.41 -6.80 1.98
C ASP A 148 -9.11 -8.26 2.36
N MET A 149 -8.80 -9.09 1.36
CA MET A 149 -8.49 -10.51 1.56
C MET A 149 -7.23 -10.75 2.39
N LEU A 150 -6.30 -9.80 2.37
CA LEU A 150 -5.09 -9.77 3.18
C LEU A 150 -5.20 -8.65 4.21
N ARG A 151 -4.82 -8.94 5.44
CA ARG A 151 -4.56 -7.89 6.41
C ARG A 151 -3.20 -7.31 6.10
N LEU A 152 -3.17 -6.04 5.73
CA LEU A 152 -1.97 -5.34 5.31
C LEU A 152 -1.69 -4.16 6.24
N TYR A 153 -0.43 -3.91 6.52
CA TYR A 153 -0.01 -2.59 6.94
C TYR A 153 0.27 -1.77 5.69
N GLU A 154 -0.47 -0.68 5.52
CA GLU A 154 -0.17 0.38 4.56
C GLU A 154 0.75 1.39 5.23
N ILE A 155 1.86 1.72 4.59
CA ILE A 155 2.92 2.55 5.17
C ILE A 155 3.35 3.60 4.15
N GLU A 156 3.13 4.87 4.46
CA GLU A 156 3.51 6.00 3.61
C GLU A 156 4.64 6.79 4.25
N PHE A 157 5.70 7.05 3.50
CA PHE A 157 6.80 7.89 3.95
C PHE A 157 7.51 8.60 2.80
N TYR A 158 8.22 9.68 3.13
CA TYR A 158 9.01 10.44 2.18
C TYR A 158 10.49 10.42 2.50
N THR A 159 11.30 10.52 1.45
CA THR A 159 12.68 10.96 1.49
C THR A 159 12.81 12.36 0.90
N ALA A 160 14.03 12.90 0.81
CA ALA A 160 14.27 14.17 0.10
C ALA A 160 13.98 14.08 -1.41
N THR A 161 13.91 12.90 -1.99
CA THR A 161 13.89 12.68 -3.45
C THR A 161 12.74 11.83 -3.95
N ALA A 162 11.95 11.22 -3.06
CA ALA A 162 10.87 10.33 -3.47
C ALA A 162 9.81 10.16 -2.37
N GLU A 163 8.61 9.85 -2.80
CA GLU A 163 7.50 9.34 -2.01
C GLU A 163 7.48 7.81 -2.10
N TYR A 164 7.14 7.17 -1.02
CA TYR A 164 7.08 5.72 -0.87
C TYR A 164 5.79 5.30 -0.21
N ASP A 165 5.11 4.38 -0.82
CA ASP A 165 3.97 3.67 -0.25
C ASP A 165 4.31 2.18 -0.19
N TYR A 166 3.93 1.50 0.87
CA TYR A 166 4.20 0.09 1.10
C TYR A 166 3.00 -0.68 1.60
N ASP A 167 2.79 -1.88 1.06
CA ASP A 167 1.86 -2.87 1.58
C ASP A 167 2.65 -4.03 2.19
N VAL A 168 2.51 -4.23 3.50
CA VAL A 168 3.19 -5.29 4.23
C VAL A 168 2.16 -6.23 4.85
N ASP A 169 2.24 -7.52 4.53
CA ASP A 169 1.39 -8.55 5.14
C ASP A 169 1.50 -8.52 6.66
N ALA A 170 0.39 -8.24 7.33
CA ALA A 170 0.36 -8.03 8.77
C ALA A 170 0.63 -9.29 9.59
N VAL A 171 0.60 -10.47 8.99
CA VAL A 171 0.86 -11.75 9.67
C VAL A 171 2.28 -12.23 9.45
N SER A 172 2.74 -12.26 8.21
CA SER A 172 4.06 -12.79 7.85
C SER A 172 5.17 -11.72 7.82
N GLY A 173 4.82 -10.44 7.68
CA GLY A 173 5.77 -9.36 7.42
C GLY A 173 6.34 -9.38 6.00
N THR A 174 5.68 -10.08 5.08
CA THR A 174 6.08 -10.08 3.68
C THR A 174 5.65 -8.77 3.03
N VAL A 175 6.56 -8.11 2.31
CA VAL A 175 6.21 -6.95 1.47
C VAL A 175 5.41 -7.47 0.27
N CYS A 176 4.16 -7.04 0.18
CA CYS A 176 3.19 -7.46 -0.84
C CYS A 176 3.12 -6.51 -2.01
N GLY A 177 3.52 -5.29 -1.77
CA GLY A 177 3.52 -4.23 -2.76
C GLY A 177 4.13 -2.94 -2.23
N ALA A 178 4.43 -1.99 -3.09
CA ALA A 178 4.65 -0.59 -2.77
C ALA A 178 4.72 0.29 -4.03
N SER A 179 4.72 1.59 -3.95
CA SER A 179 4.93 2.55 -5.04
C SER A 179 6.06 3.49 -4.68
N ILE A 180 6.91 3.82 -5.64
CA ILE A 180 7.93 4.84 -5.45
C ILE A 180 7.80 5.84 -6.58
N GLU A 181 7.51 7.09 -6.21
CA GLU A 181 7.47 8.21 -7.13
C GLU A 181 8.63 9.14 -6.86
N TYR A 182 9.51 9.30 -7.86
CA TYR A 182 10.68 10.15 -7.74
C TYR A 182 10.34 11.59 -8.12
N PHE A 183 10.72 12.53 -7.26
CA PHE A 183 10.52 13.95 -7.53
C PHE A 183 11.44 14.42 -8.65
N ALA A 184 10.91 15.23 -9.58
CA ALA A 184 11.74 15.85 -10.61
C ALA A 184 12.79 16.79 -9.98
N GLU A 185 14.00 16.86 -10.53
CA GLU A 185 15.12 17.65 -9.99
C GLU A 185 14.80 19.16 -9.76
N ASN A 186 13.71 19.67 -10.33
CA ASN A 186 13.23 21.04 -10.18
C ASN A 186 11.91 21.17 -9.42
N GLU A 187 11.31 20.09 -8.98
CA GLU A 187 10.18 20.14 -8.06
C GLU A 187 10.72 20.33 -6.65
N THR A 188 10.97 21.59 -6.30
CA THR A 188 10.92 21.95 -4.88
C THR A 188 9.52 21.56 -4.42
N VAL A 189 9.46 20.58 -3.54
CA VAL A 189 8.24 20.11 -2.85
C VAL A 189 7.30 21.29 -2.64
N ARG A 190 6.07 21.19 -3.14
CA ARG A 190 5.11 22.31 -3.15
C ARG A 190 4.98 22.88 -1.74
N PRO A 191 5.05 24.22 -1.54
CA PRO A 191 4.79 24.81 -0.24
C PRO A 191 3.36 24.44 0.20
N GLY A 192 3.23 23.51 1.14
CA GLY A 192 1.96 22.95 1.62
C GLY A 192 1.90 21.43 1.63
N GLN A 193 2.78 20.72 0.93
CA GLN A 193 2.93 19.27 0.95
C GLN A 193 4.32 18.80 1.40
N GLN A 194 5.22 19.73 1.71
CA GLN A 194 6.51 19.36 2.29
C GLN A 194 6.28 19.14 3.79
N PRO A 195 6.40 17.92 4.30
CA PRO A 195 6.80 17.79 5.68
C PRO A 195 8.12 18.57 5.81
N ALA A 196 8.21 19.47 6.78
CA ALA A 196 9.47 20.07 7.10
C ALA A 196 10.52 18.96 7.21
N SER A 197 11.70 19.16 6.57
CA SER A 197 12.83 18.22 6.64
C SER A 197 12.91 17.58 8.03
N PRO A 198 13.27 16.28 8.16
CA PRO A 198 13.45 15.63 9.46
C PRO A 198 14.26 16.50 10.45
N GLU A 199 15.23 17.26 9.94
CA GLU A 199 15.93 18.28 10.73
C GLU A 199 15.03 19.45 11.18
N THR A 200 13.98 19.79 10.42
CA THR A 200 13.05 20.88 10.78
C THR A 200 11.96 20.38 11.77
N VAL A 201 11.57 19.12 11.70
CA VAL A 201 10.65 18.51 12.67
C VAL A 201 11.40 18.14 13.96
N ALA A 202 12.62 17.63 13.86
CA ALA A 202 13.49 17.37 15.02
C ALA A 202 14.03 18.65 15.68
N SER A 203 14.22 19.74 14.91
CA SER A 203 14.62 21.04 15.46
C SER A 203 13.46 21.88 15.98
N ALA A 204 12.23 21.60 15.63
CA ALA A 204 11.00 22.22 16.14
C ALA A 204 10.40 21.40 17.28
N GLN A 205 11.15 21.08 18.33
CA GLN A 205 10.65 20.61 19.64
C GLN A 205 9.30 19.84 19.62
N GLY A 206 9.01 19.07 18.57
CA GLY A 206 7.81 18.25 18.45
C GLY A 206 7.90 16.95 19.29
N ILE A 207 6.77 16.32 19.48
CA ILE A 207 6.72 14.98 20.08
C ILE A 207 6.94 13.90 19.01
N SER A 208 7.47 12.75 19.42
CA SER A 208 7.55 11.60 18.51
C SER A 208 6.21 10.86 18.40
N ARG A 209 6.07 10.04 17.37
CA ARG A 209 4.95 9.12 17.16
C ARG A 209 4.66 8.25 18.40
N GLU A 210 5.69 7.65 19.00
CA GLU A 210 5.57 6.81 20.20
C GLU A 210 5.09 7.65 21.39
N LYS A 211 5.49 8.92 21.45
CA LYS A 211 5.00 9.84 22.49
C LYS A 211 3.53 10.18 22.27
N ALA A 212 3.09 10.41 21.02
CA ALA A 212 1.68 10.65 20.70
C ALA A 212 0.83 9.43 21.07
N ARG A 213 1.24 8.22 20.70
CA ARG A 213 0.58 6.97 21.12
C ARG A 213 0.50 6.83 22.64
N SER A 214 1.61 7.11 23.32
CA SER A 214 1.65 7.05 24.79
C SER A 214 0.67 8.04 25.43
N ILE A 215 0.46 9.20 24.83
CA ILE A 215 -0.52 10.20 25.28
C ILE A 215 -1.94 9.65 25.10
N ALA A 216 -2.28 9.12 23.92
CA ALA A 216 -3.59 8.54 23.63
C ALA A 216 -3.91 7.37 24.57
N LEU A 217 -2.97 6.43 24.74
CA LEU A 217 -3.13 5.30 25.68
C LEU A 217 -3.30 5.76 27.13
N SER A 218 -2.53 6.77 27.55
CA SER A 218 -2.63 7.31 28.91
C SER A 218 -3.99 7.95 29.17
N ASP A 219 -4.53 8.70 28.21
CA ASP A 219 -5.87 9.31 28.32
C ASP A 219 -6.96 8.23 28.36
N ALA A 220 -6.84 7.20 27.51
CA ALA A 220 -7.74 6.04 27.49
C ALA A 220 -7.59 5.13 28.73
N SER A 221 -6.56 5.31 29.55
CA SER A 221 -6.19 4.42 30.67
C SER A 221 -5.95 2.97 30.23
N LEU A 222 -5.33 2.80 29.06
CA LEU A 222 -4.98 1.50 28.45
C LEU A 222 -3.45 1.35 28.36
N SER A 223 -3.01 0.10 28.20
CA SER A 223 -1.61 -0.20 27.88
C SER A 223 -1.48 -0.66 26.42
N ALA A 224 -0.28 -0.54 25.85
CA ALA A 224 -0.01 -0.99 24.49
C ALA A 224 -0.26 -2.50 24.27
N ALA A 225 -0.26 -3.30 25.35
CA ALA A 225 -0.57 -4.73 25.30
C ALA A 225 -2.08 -5.03 25.20
N ASP A 226 -2.92 -4.05 25.48
CA ASP A 226 -4.39 -4.20 25.53
C ASP A 226 -5.05 -3.74 24.21
N VAL A 227 -4.28 -3.19 23.28
CA VAL A 227 -4.78 -2.56 22.06
C VAL A 227 -4.08 -3.08 20.81
N THR A 228 -4.75 -2.94 19.67
CA THR A 228 -4.13 -3.01 18.35
C THR A 228 -4.26 -1.63 17.73
N PHE A 229 -3.13 -0.99 17.40
CA PHE A 229 -3.15 0.24 16.62
C PHE A 229 -3.59 -0.08 15.20
N THR A 230 -4.54 0.69 14.68
CA THR A 230 -5.08 0.55 13.32
C THR A 230 -4.65 1.70 12.42
N LYS A 231 -4.23 2.84 13.02
CA LYS A 231 -3.67 3.97 12.27
C LYS A 231 -2.73 4.79 13.13
N THR A 232 -1.67 5.25 12.52
CA THR A 232 -0.80 6.30 13.08
C THR A 232 -0.30 7.16 11.92
N LYS A 233 -0.92 8.34 11.77
CA LYS A 233 -0.65 9.27 10.67
C LYS A 233 -0.18 10.60 11.22
N LEU A 234 0.84 11.19 10.58
CA LEU A 234 1.20 12.60 10.78
C LEU A 234 0.59 13.41 9.66
N ASP A 235 -0.38 14.24 9.96
CA ASP A 235 -1.07 15.08 8.98
C ASP A 235 -0.90 16.58 9.28
N ARG A 236 -1.32 17.41 8.34
CA ARG A 236 -1.34 18.87 8.48
C ARG A 236 -2.76 19.41 8.32
N GLU A 237 -3.37 19.73 9.45
CA GLU A 237 -4.68 20.35 9.49
C GLU A 237 -4.57 21.85 9.83
N ASP A 238 -5.22 22.71 9.04
CA ASP A 238 -5.23 24.17 9.22
C ASP A 238 -3.83 24.77 9.47
N GLY A 239 -2.78 24.19 8.85
CA GLY A 239 -1.39 24.61 8.98
C GLY A 239 -0.67 24.10 10.24
N MET A 240 -1.33 23.29 11.07
CA MET A 240 -0.73 22.64 12.24
C MET A 240 -0.44 21.17 11.94
N LEU A 241 0.67 20.66 12.49
CA LEU A 241 0.98 19.23 12.43
C LEU A 241 0.22 18.50 13.54
N VAL A 242 -0.50 17.45 13.19
CA VAL A 242 -1.26 16.60 14.11
C VAL A 242 -0.92 15.13 13.87
N TYR A 243 -0.89 14.35 14.96
CA TYR A 243 -0.94 12.91 14.87
C TYR A 243 -2.39 12.44 14.98
N GLU A 244 -2.87 11.74 13.96
CA GLU A 244 -4.06 10.91 14.02
C GLU A 244 -3.65 9.53 14.55
N ILE A 245 -4.25 9.12 15.66
CA ILE A 245 -3.96 7.83 16.30
C ILE A 245 -5.27 7.06 16.46
N GLU A 246 -5.38 5.93 15.80
CA GLU A 246 -6.50 5.02 15.95
C GLU A 246 -6.04 3.69 16.54
N PHE A 247 -6.82 3.13 17.42
CA PHE A 247 -6.59 1.79 17.96
C PHE A 247 -7.87 1.15 18.46
N VAL A 248 -7.87 -0.16 18.50
CA VAL A 248 -9.01 -0.96 18.90
C VAL A 248 -8.68 -1.82 20.12
N THR A 249 -9.71 -2.04 20.94
CA THR A 249 -9.75 -3.08 21.97
C THR A 249 -10.82 -4.11 21.61
N ALA A 250 -11.00 -5.15 22.43
CA ALA A 250 -12.10 -6.10 22.26
C ALA A 250 -13.50 -5.46 22.33
N GLY A 251 -13.64 -4.26 22.91
CA GLY A 251 -14.93 -3.64 23.20
C GLY A 251 -15.14 -2.22 22.68
N ALA A 252 -14.12 -1.59 22.12
CA ALA A 252 -14.21 -0.20 21.65
C ALA A 252 -13.14 0.12 20.61
N GLU A 253 -13.43 1.13 19.82
CA GLU A 253 -12.55 1.81 18.89
C GLU A 253 -12.28 3.22 19.42
N TYR A 254 -11.04 3.65 19.30
CA TYR A 254 -10.53 4.90 19.82
C TYR A 254 -9.85 5.67 18.69
N GLU A 255 -10.19 6.94 18.57
CA GLU A 255 -9.57 7.89 17.65
C GLU A 255 -9.07 9.10 18.44
N TYR A 256 -7.87 9.57 18.11
CA TYR A 256 -7.24 10.73 18.74
C TYR A 256 -6.58 11.62 17.71
N GLU A 257 -6.79 12.94 17.83
CA GLU A 257 -5.94 13.94 17.21
C GLU A 257 -5.05 14.57 18.28
N ILE A 258 -3.74 14.52 18.05
CA ILE A 258 -2.74 15.02 18.99
C ILE A 258 -1.82 16.01 18.29
N ASP A 259 -1.78 17.25 18.81
CA ASP A 259 -0.85 18.27 18.30
C ASP A 259 0.59 17.76 18.35
N ALA A 260 1.22 17.67 17.18
CA ALA A 260 2.54 17.05 17.04
C ALA A 260 3.68 17.89 17.62
N VAL A 261 3.43 19.16 17.95
CA VAL A 261 4.42 20.04 18.57
C VAL A 261 4.31 20.01 20.10
N THR A 262 3.08 20.09 20.61
CA THR A 262 2.85 20.27 22.06
C THR A 262 2.47 18.98 22.79
N GLY A 263 1.95 17.99 22.06
CA GLY A 263 1.36 16.77 22.63
C GLY A 263 -0.04 16.99 23.22
N ALA A 264 -0.68 18.12 22.95
CA ALA A 264 -2.03 18.36 23.42
C ALA A 264 -3.04 17.53 22.61
N ILE A 265 -3.94 16.83 23.30
CA ILE A 265 -5.08 16.17 22.66
C ILE A 265 -6.03 17.26 22.16
N ARG A 266 -6.29 17.29 20.88
CA ARG A 266 -7.19 18.24 20.20
C ARG A 266 -8.59 17.67 20.07
N GLU A 267 -8.66 16.44 19.64
CA GLU A 267 -9.91 15.70 19.48
C GLU A 267 -9.74 14.27 19.96
N ARG A 268 -10.83 13.66 20.41
CA ARG A 268 -10.93 12.24 20.68
C ARG A 268 -12.33 11.74 20.43
N SER A 269 -12.44 10.56 19.87
CA SER A 269 -13.67 9.78 19.73
C SER A 269 -13.49 8.42 20.38
N ILE A 270 -14.54 7.88 20.97
CA ILE A 270 -14.56 6.52 21.52
C ILE A 270 -15.89 5.90 21.09
N GLU A 271 -15.80 4.96 20.17
CA GLU A 271 -16.95 4.18 19.75
C GLU A 271 -16.96 2.83 20.46
N THR A 272 -17.98 2.60 21.29
CA THR A 272 -18.17 1.27 21.88
C THR A 272 -18.68 0.33 20.81
N ARG A 273 -17.92 -0.69 20.49
CA ARG A 273 -18.40 -1.79 19.68
C ARG A 273 -19.53 -2.48 20.47
N ALA A 274 -20.76 -2.35 19.96
CA ALA A 274 -21.86 -3.13 20.51
C ALA A 274 -21.42 -4.61 20.49
N THR A 275 -21.56 -5.31 21.63
CA THR A 275 -21.13 -6.68 21.86
C THR A 275 -21.88 -7.73 21.03
N ALA A 276 -22.27 -7.36 19.80
CA ALA A 276 -23.00 -8.17 18.85
C ALA A 276 -22.39 -8.18 17.44
N GLN A 277 -21.15 -7.72 17.24
CA GLN A 277 -20.46 -8.08 16.02
C GLN A 277 -19.65 -9.34 16.31
N PRO A 278 -19.91 -10.45 15.61
CA PRO A 278 -19.11 -11.66 15.75
C PRO A 278 -17.63 -11.28 15.54
N ALA A 279 -16.74 -11.77 16.40
CA ALA A 279 -15.31 -11.69 16.13
C ALA A 279 -15.05 -12.20 14.70
N ALA A 280 -13.97 -11.73 14.03
CA ALA A 280 -13.62 -12.15 12.65
C ALA A 280 -13.61 -13.70 12.48
N SER A 281 -13.51 -14.45 13.58
CA SER A 281 -13.70 -15.92 13.64
C SER A 281 -15.13 -16.40 13.43
N SER A 282 -16.12 -15.52 13.27
CA SER A 282 -17.53 -15.88 13.05
C SER A 282 -18.03 -15.51 11.65
N TYR A 283 -17.21 -14.89 10.82
CA TYR A 283 -17.54 -14.73 9.41
C TYR A 283 -17.38 -16.05 8.67
N ILE A 284 -18.18 -16.22 7.62
CA ILE A 284 -18.15 -17.44 6.80
C ILE A 284 -16.81 -17.65 6.08
N GLY A 285 -16.01 -16.59 5.94
CA GLY A 285 -14.76 -16.61 5.18
C GLY A 285 -14.97 -16.48 3.67
N VAL A 286 -13.96 -15.92 3.00
CA VAL A 286 -14.00 -15.59 1.56
C VAL A 286 -14.24 -16.83 0.69
N ASP A 287 -13.67 -17.98 1.05
CA ASP A 287 -13.85 -19.22 0.27
C ASP A 287 -15.28 -19.76 0.36
N GLN A 288 -15.92 -19.61 1.51
CA GLN A 288 -17.32 -19.95 1.65
C GLN A 288 -18.20 -18.94 0.89
N ALA A 289 -17.89 -17.65 0.92
CA ALA A 289 -18.57 -16.64 0.12
C ALA A 289 -18.46 -16.93 -1.38
N LYS A 290 -17.26 -17.25 -1.89
CA LYS A 290 -17.03 -17.70 -3.27
C LYS A 290 -17.87 -18.95 -3.60
N SER A 291 -17.90 -19.92 -2.68
CA SER A 291 -18.67 -21.14 -2.87
C SER A 291 -20.19 -20.86 -2.95
N ILE A 292 -20.68 -19.91 -2.16
CA ILE A 292 -22.08 -19.46 -2.19
C ILE A 292 -22.40 -18.78 -3.52
N ALA A 293 -21.56 -17.86 -3.97
CA ALA A 293 -21.71 -17.17 -5.26
C ALA A 293 -21.71 -18.14 -6.44
N LEU A 294 -20.75 -19.05 -6.49
CA LEU A 294 -20.68 -20.10 -7.52
C LEU A 294 -21.90 -21.02 -7.51
N LYS A 295 -22.32 -21.44 -6.33
CA LYS A 295 -23.52 -22.30 -6.18
C LYS A 295 -24.78 -21.59 -6.66
N HIS A 296 -24.93 -20.30 -6.35
CA HIS A 296 -26.05 -19.49 -6.85
C HIS A 296 -26.02 -19.34 -8.35
N ALA A 297 -24.83 -19.11 -8.94
CA ALA A 297 -24.63 -19.04 -10.38
C ALA A 297 -24.78 -20.39 -11.10
N GLY A 298 -24.77 -21.51 -10.38
CA GLY A 298 -24.77 -22.86 -10.95
C GLY A 298 -23.45 -23.20 -11.65
N LEU A 299 -22.32 -22.66 -11.17
CA LEU A 299 -20.99 -22.79 -11.77
C LEU A 299 -20.02 -23.48 -10.81
N SER A 300 -18.91 -23.95 -11.35
CA SER A 300 -17.78 -24.46 -10.56
C SER A 300 -16.58 -23.51 -10.66
N ALA A 301 -15.69 -23.55 -9.67
CA ALA A 301 -14.49 -22.72 -9.64
C ALA A 301 -13.58 -22.94 -10.86
N ALA A 302 -13.59 -24.11 -11.45
CA ALA A 302 -12.80 -24.42 -12.67
C ALA A 302 -13.34 -23.76 -13.96
N GLU A 303 -14.58 -23.23 -13.92
CA GLU A 303 -15.23 -22.63 -15.09
C GLU A 303 -15.16 -21.11 -15.11
N VAL A 304 -14.62 -20.49 -14.05
CA VAL A 304 -14.62 -19.04 -13.86
C VAL A 304 -13.23 -18.51 -13.51
N SER A 305 -13.03 -17.22 -13.74
CA SER A 305 -11.89 -16.46 -13.23
C SER A 305 -12.42 -15.41 -12.26
N PHE A 306 -12.05 -15.50 -10.98
CA PHE A 306 -12.39 -14.47 -10.01
C PHE A 306 -11.63 -13.18 -10.31
N THR A 307 -12.35 -12.05 -10.32
CA THR A 307 -11.80 -10.70 -10.54
C THR A 307 -11.81 -9.86 -9.28
N LYS A 308 -12.69 -10.21 -8.30
CA LYS A 308 -12.77 -9.55 -6.99
C LYS A 308 -13.28 -10.54 -5.95
N ALA A 309 -12.72 -10.45 -4.74
CA ALA A 309 -13.23 -11.16 -3.58
C ALA A 309 -12.77 -10.39 -2.33
N LYS A 310 -13.59 -9.42 -1.92
CA LYS A 310 -13.27 -8.41 -0.91
C LYS A 310 -14.30 -8.44 0.20
N LEU A 311 -13.84 -8.26 1.46
CA LEU A 311 -14.71 -8.00 2.60
C LEU A 311 -14.87 -6.49 2.76
N GLU A 312 -16.07 -5.99 2.61
CA GLU A 312 -16.37 -4.56 2.76
C GLU A 312 -17.25 -4.28 3.98
N LYS A 313 -17.18 -3.04 4.45
CA LYS A 313 -18.08 -2.51 5.49
C LYS A 313 -18.99 -1.47 4.82
N ASP A 314 -20.29 -1.70 4.85
CA ASP A 314 -21.30 -0.80 4.34
C ASP A 314 -22.40 -0.65 5.40
N ASP A 315 -22.70 0.61 5.79
CA ASP A 315 -23.71 0.94 6.83
C ASP A 315 -23.58 0.11 8.14
N GLY A 316 -22.34 -0.22 8.51
CA GLY A 316 -22.08 -1.01 9.74
C GLY A 316 -22.21 -2.52 9.58
N LEU A 317 -22.60 -3.02 8.41
CA LEU A 317 -22.63 -4.45 8.07
C LEU A 317 -21.38 -4.83 7.28
N ARG A 318 -20.85 -6.03 7.56
CA ARG A 318 -19.76 -6.61 6.77
C ARG A 318 -20.34 -7.54 5.71
N LYS A 319 -19.93 -7.36 4.45
CA LYS A 319 -20.32 -8.20 3.32
C LYS A 319 -19.11 -8.55 2.47
N TYR A 320 -19.12 -9.74 1.88
CA TYR A 320 -18.19 -10.13 0.84
C TYR A 320 -18.71 -9.66 -0.52
N GLU A 321 -17.91 -8.89 -1.24
CA GLU A 321 -18.13 -8.58 -2.64
C GLU A 321 -17.32 -9.57 -3.49
N ILE A 322 -18.01 -10.40 -4.26
CA ILE A 322 -17.41 -11.47 -5.06
C ILE A 322 -17.75 -11.26 -6.52
N GLU A 323 -16.73 -11.03 -7.33
CA GLU A 323 -16.86 -10.90 -8.77
C GLU A 323 -16.10 -12.00 -9.49
N PHE A 324 -16.66 -12.52 -10.58
CA PHE A 324 -15.98 -13.48 -11.43
C PHE A 324 -16.51 -13.45 -12.87
N ILE A 325 -15.70 -13.93 -13.80
CA ILE A 325 -16.01 -13.96 -15.22
C ILE A 325 -16.06 -15.40 -15.73
N LYS A 326 -17.08 -15.72 -16.53
CA LYS A 326 -17.16 -16.92 -17.34
C LYS A 326 -17.32 -16.55 -18.82
N GLY A 327 -16.27 -16.72 -19.61
CA GLY A 327 -16.25 -16.27 -21.00
C GLY A 327 -16.36 -14.75 -21.10
N SER A 328 -17.50 -14.26 -21.63
CA SER A 328 -17.79 -12.81 -21.72
C SER A 328 -18.83 -12.34 -20.70
N THR A 329 -19.26 -13.20 -19.77
CA THR A 329 -20.27 -12.88 -18.77
C THR A 329 -19.61 -12.63 -17.45
N GLU A 330 -19.88 -11.47 -16.87
CA GLU A 330 -19.47 -11.05 -15.55
C GLU A 330 -20.58 -11.29 -14.54
N TYR A 331 -20.19 -11.75 -13.35
CA TYR A 331 -21.06 -12.04 -12.22
C TYR A 331 -20.57 -11.27 -11.01
N GLU A 332 -21.48 -10.59 -10.32
CA GLU A 332 -21.23 -9.80 -9.12
C GLU A 332 -22.17 -10.26 -8.00
N TYR A 333 -21.64 -10.44 -6.80
CA TYR A 333 -22.38 -10.88 -5.61
C TYR A 333 -21.96 -10.10 -4.38
N GLU A 334 -22.96 -9.66 -3.61
CA GLU A 334 -22.78 -9.19 -2.24
C GLU A 334 -23.33 -10.26 -1.29
N ILE A 335 -22.52 -10.70 -0.34
CA ILE A 335 -22.84 -11.79 0.58
C ILE A 335 -22.57 -11.35 2.01
N ASP A 336 -23.60 -11.35 2.86
CA ASP A 336 -23.43 -11.02 4.28
C ASP A 336 -22.36 -11.90 4.93
N ALA A 337 -21.34 -11.26 5.51
CA ALA A 337 -20.16 -11.96 5.99
C ALA A 337 -20.43 -12.87 7.21
N ALA A 338 -21.48 -12.61 7.98
CA ALA A 338 -21.82 -13.40 9.16
C ALA A 338 -22.75 -14.56 8.84
N THR A 339 -23.68 -14.38 7.91
CA THR A 339 -24.76 -15.33 7.64
C THR A 339 -24.63 -16.10 6.33
N GLY A 340 -23.90 -15.53 5.35
CA GLY A 340 -23.81 -16.07 4.00
C GLY A 340 -25.06 -15.86 3.14
N SER A 341 -25.95 -14.93 3.52
CA SER A 341 -27.17 -14.65 2.78
C SER A 341 -26.99 -13.59 1.71
#